data_90b348c803e51571665b8877f5e6a517
#
_entry.id   90b348c803e51571665b8877f5e6a517
#
_cell.length_a   1.000
_cell.length_b   1.000
_cell.length_c   1.000
_cell.angle_alpha   90.00
_cell.angle_beta   90.00
_cell.angle_gamma   90.00
#
_symmetry.space_group_name_H-M   'P 1'
#
loop_
_entity.id
_entity.type
_entity.pdbx_description
1 polymer ?
#
loop_
_entity_poly.entity_id
_entity_poly.type
_entity_poly.pdbx_seq_one_letter_code
_entity_poly.pdbx_strand_id
1 'polypeptide(L)'
;SVPTGTTVSSSSGSTNISVTSNGTGTWSASESCSWVTLSPSSGTGNGSVTATYQQNTTSSQRSCTITFNCGSNTDTYTLTQEPIDPCTISVPTSTTVSSDAGSTNISVTSNGTGTWSASESCSWVTLSPSSGTGNGSVTATYQQNTTSSQRSCTITFNCGSNTDTYTLTQEPIDPCTISVPTS
;
A
#
# COMPACT_ATOMS: atom_id res chain seq x y z
N SER A 1 -26.48 27.83 6.58
CA SER A 1 -26.41 26.36 6.60
C SER A 1 -25.25 25.88 5.74
N VAL A 2 -24.74 24.71 6.04
CA VAL A 2 -23.73 24.01 5.28
C VAL A 2 -24.18 22.57 5.01
N PRO A 3 -23.58 21.83 4.03
CA PRO A 3 -23.81 20.40 3.86
C PRO A 3 -23.41 19.62 5.10
N THR A 4 -23.92 18.40 5.28
CA THR A 4 -23.65 17.57 6.47
C THR A 4 -22.23 17.02 6.52
N GLY A 5 -21.60 16.78 5.37
CA GLY A 5 -20.22 16.29 5.31
C GLY A 5 -19.87 15.58 4.00
N THR A 6 -18.66 15.09 3.91
CA THR A 6 -18.15 14.25 2.82
C THR A 6 -17.09 13.27 3.29
N THR A 7 -16.92 12.17 2.56
CA THR A 7 -15.82 11.23 2.72
C THR A 7 -14.82 11.41 1.57
N VAL A 8 -13.55 11.46 1.89
CA VAL A 8 -12.43 11.61 0.94
C VAL A 8 -11.45 10.45 1.09
N SER A 9 -10.64 10.22 0.06
CA SER A 9 -9.59 9.18 0.09
C SER A 9 -8.51 9.49 1.12
N SER A 10 -7.65 8.53 1.40
CA SER A 10 -6.49 8.67 2.30
C SER A 10 -5.46 9.70 1.84
N SER A 11 -5.38 10.02 0.55
CA SER A 11 -4.44 10.99 -0.01
C SER A 11 -4.70 12.41 0.52
N SER A 12 -3.66 13.26 0.54
CA SER A 12 -3.83 14.70 0.77
C SER A 12 -4.65 15.34 -0.34
N GLY A 13 -5.38 16.38 -0.02
CA GLY A 13 -6.22 17.08 -0.99
C GLY A 13 -6.98 18.25 -0.40
N SER A 14 -8.02 18.67 -1.10
CA SER A 14 -8.93 19.72 -0.63
C SER A 14 -10.37 19.45 -1.08
N THR A 15 -11.32 19.99 -0.31
CA THR A 15 -12.75 19.99 -0.64
C THR A 15 -13.34 21.36 -0.36
N ASN A 16 -14.33 21.75 -1.15
CA ASN A 16 -15.04 23.03 -0.98
C ASN A 16 -16.35 22.81 -0.23
N ILE A 17 -16.57 23.60 0.80
CA ILE A 17 -17.76 23.60 1.62
C ILE A 17 -18.55 24.86 1.31
N SER A 18 -19.72 24.71 0.70
CA SER A 18 -20.62 25.84 0.40
C SER A 18 -21.28 26.34 1.68
N VAL A 19 -21.23 27.63 1.92
CA VAL A 19 -21.89 28.30 3.04
C VAL A 19 -23.07 29.11 2.51
N THR A 20 -24.27 28.81 2.99
CA THR A 20 -25.46 29.59 2.71
C THR A 20 -25.85 30.39 3.94
N SER A 21 -25.85 31.71 3.82
CA SER A 21 -26.26 32.67 4.87
C SER A 21 -27.31 33.63 4.31
N ASN A 22 -28.40 33.78 5.04
CA ASN A 22 -29.50 34.68 4.65
C ASN A 22 -29.41 36.06 5.36
N GLY A 23 -28.32 36.33 6.04
CA GLY A 23 -28.14 37.55 6.85
C GLY A 23 -26.96 38.41 6.39
N THR A 24 -26.90 39.61 6.98
CA THR A 24 -25.81 40.56 6.80
C THR A 24 -24.63 40.33 7.78
N GLY A 25 -24.76 39.29 8.63
CA GLY A 25 -23.76 38.94 9.64
C GLY A 25 -22.55 38.23 9.06
N THR A 26 -21.43 38.36 9.76
CA THR A 26 -20.21 37.59 9.45
C THR A 26 -20.34 36.18 10.00
N TRP A 27 -20.07 35.19 9.17
CA TRP A 27 -19.85 33.81 9.64
C TRP A 27 -18.38 33.53 9.85
N SER A 28 -18.08 32.57 10.72
CA SER A 28 -16.73 32.03 10.94
C SER A 28 -16.75 30.51 10.85
N ALA A 29 -15.63 29.93 10.46
CA ALA A 29 -15.41 28.49 10.42
C ALA A 29 -14.18 28.12 11.24
N SER A 30 -14.27 27.01 11.98
CA SER A 30 -13.15 26.45 12.77
C SER A 30 -13.18 24.94 12.67
N GLU A 31 -12.00 24.32 12.67
CA GLU A 31 -11.82 22.87 12.63
C GLU A 31 -11.44 22.30 14.02
N SER A 32 -11.82 21.05 14.29
CA SER A 32 -11.51 20.33 15.53
C SER A 32 -10.23 19.49 15.47
N CYS A 33 -9.49 19.54 14.35
CA CYS A 33 -8.39 18.62 14.08
C CYS A 33 -7.18 19.33 13.48
N SER A 34 -5.97 18.86 13.76
CA SER A 34 -4.71 19.45 13.29
C SER A 34 -4.31 19.12 11.85
N TRP A 35 -5.00 18.17 11.20
CA TRP A 35 -4.70 17.70 9.85
C TRP A 35 -5.55 18.37 8.76
N VAL A 36 -6.42 19.32 9.13
CA VAL A 36 -7.22 20.16 8.23
C VAL A 36 -6.85 21.62 8.43
N THR A 37 -6.89 22.41 7.37
CA THR A 37 -6.80 23.87 7.39
C THR A 37 -7.90 24.46 6.54
N LEU A 38 -8.47 25.58 6.99
CA LEU A 38 -9.60 26.24 6.35
C LEU A 38 -9.19 27.58 5.71
N SER A 39 -9.65 27.83 4.49
CA SER A 39 -9.44 29.12 3.83
C SER A 39 -10.60 29.46 2.88
N PRO A 40 -11.26 30.64 3.02
CA PRO A 40 -11.18 31.56 4.16
C PRO A 40 -11.84 30.96 5.40
N SER A 41 -11.43 31.40 6.59
CA SER A 41 -12.05 30.98 7.87
C SER A 41 -13.22 31.90 8.31
N SER A 42 -13.60 32.88 7.50
CA SER A 42 -14.77 33.75 7.75
C SER A 42 -15.24 34.42 6.47
N GLY A 43 -16.48 34.91 6.48
CA GLY A 43 -17.06 35.66 5.36
C GLY A 43 -18.42 36.26 5.70
N THR A 44 -19.05 36.90 4.71
CA THR A 44 -20.38 37.51 4.83
C THR A 44 -21.27 37.01 3.70
N GLY A 45 -22.55 36.81 3.99
CA GLY A 45 -23.49 36.27 2.99
C GLY A 45 -23.13 34.84 2.54
N ASN A 46 -23.53 34.47 1.34
CA ASN A 46 -23.18 33.17 0.75
C ASN A 46 -21.70 33.14 0.41
N GLY A 47 -21.07 31.98 0.61
CA GLY A 47 -19.63 31.82 0.35
C GLY A 47 -19.21 30.37 0.20
N SER A 48 -17.92 30.15 0.17
CA SER A 48 -17.29 28.82 0.15
C SER A 48 -16.03 28.83 1.01
N VAL A 49 -15.83 27.74 1.74
CA VAL A 49 -14.60 27.48 2.52
C VAL A 49 -13.91 26.29 1.89
N THR A 50 -12.62 26.43 1.54
CA THR A 50 -11.80 25.31 1.12
C THR A 50 -11.18 24.68 2.36
N ALA A 51 -11.49 23.42 2.60
CA ALA A 51 -10.85 22.59 3.61
C ALA A 51 -9.72 21.79 2.93
N THR A 52 -8.46 22.14 3.24
CA THR A 52 -7.28 21.41 2.77
C THR A 52 -6.86 20.42 3.84
N TYR A 53 -6.63 19.16 3.47
CA TYR A 53 -6.33 18.08 4.40
C TYR A 53 -5.05 17.33 4.04
N GLN A 54 -4.32 16.91 5.07
CA GLN A 54 -3.12 16.10 4.95
C GLN A 54 -3.47 14.64 4.68
N GLN A 55 -2.51 13.88 4.12
CA GLN A 55 -2.66 12.45 3.92
C GLN A 55 -2.93 11.72 5.24
N ASN A 56 -3.89 10.78 5.23
CA ASN A 56 -4.06 9.81 6.31
C ASN A 56 -3.09 8.64 6.08
N THR A 57 -2.04 8.57 6.89
CA THR A 57 -1.02 7.51 6.81
C THR A 57 -1.32 6.34 7.74
N THR A 58 -2.50 6.32 8.38
CA THR A 58 -2.89 5.27 9.32
C THR A 58 -3.84 4.26 8.67
N SER A 59 -3.91 3.06 9.23
CA SER A 59 -4.87 2.03 8.83
C SER A 59 -6.29 2.24 9.39
N SER A 60 -6.56 3.42 9.98
CA SER A 60 -7.88 3.75 10.53
C SER A 60 -8.44 5.00 9.85
N GLN A 61 -9.73 4.96 9.59
CA GLN A 61 -10.49 6.13 9.15
C GLN A 61 -10.40 7.23 10.23
N ARG A 62 -10.34 8.49 9.81
CA ARG A 62 -10.36 9.64 10.71
C ARG A 62 -11.40 10.66 10.28
N SER A 63 -11.90 11.44 11.23
CA SER A 63 -12.89 12.49 10.95
C SER A 63 -12.52 13.81 11.62
N CYS A 64 -12.93 14.88 10.99
CA CYS A 64 -12.76 16.26 11.48
C CYS A 64 -14.10 16.96 11.42
N THR A 65 -14.52 17.53 12.54
CA THR A 65 -15.71 18.40 12.58
C THR A 65 -15.30 19.83 12.31
N ILE A 66 -15.93 20.42 11.31
CA ILE A 66 -15.78 21.83 10.96
C ILE A 66 -17.04 22.54 11.43
N THR A 67 -16.89 23.50 12.33
CA THR A 67 -17.99 24.25 12.93
C THR A 67 -18.09 25.61 12.30
N PHE A 68 -19.30 25.95 11.86
CA PHE A 68 -19.65 27.26 11.28
C PHE A 68 -20.54 28.01 12.25
N ASN A 69 -20.18 29.23 12.58
CA ASN A 69 -20.94 30.09 13.48
C ASN A 69 -21.36 31.38 12.77
N CYS A 70 -22.61 31.80 12.98
CA CYS A 70 -23.11 33.08 12.51
C CYS A 70 -24.08 33.65 13.54
N GLY A 71 -23.67 34.62 14.33
CA GLY A 71 -24.39 35.11 15.49
C GLY A 71 -24.59 33.98 16.52
N SER A 72 -25.84 33.71 16.88
CA SER A 72 -26.21 32.61 17.78
C SER A 72 -26.41 31.24 17.08
N ASN A 73 -26.33 31.21 15.74
CA ASN A 73 -26.55 30.01 14.98
C ASN A 73 -25.25 29.26 14.73
N THR A 74 -25.28 27.93 14.90
CA THR A 74 -24.15 27.03 14.67
C THR A 74 -24.61 25.92 13.73
N ASP A 75 -23.71 25.55 12.79
CA ASP A 75 -23.89 24.43 11.89
C ASP A 75 -22.58 23.66 11.76
N THR A 76 -22.60 22.40 11.42
CA THR A 76 -21.41 21.54 11.39
C THR A 76 -21.29 20.77 10.10
N TYR A 77 -20.05 20.60 9.65
CA TYR A 77 -19.68 19.77 8.52
C TYR A 77 -18.68 18.72 8.97
N THR A 78 -18.90 17.45 8.65
CA THR A 78 -17.99 16.37 8.98
C THR A 78 -17.16 15.98 7.76
N LEU A 79 -15.86 16.20 7.81
CA LEU A 79 -14.91 15.68 6.85
C LEU A 79 -14.38 14.34 7.35
N THR A 80 -14.72 13.26 6.65
CA THR A 80 -14.24 11.91 6.94
C THR A 80 -13.15 11.56 5.92
N GLN A 81 -12.03 11.02 6.39
CA GLN A 81 -10.96 10.57 5.51
C GLN A 81 -10.69 9.08 5.70
N GLU A 82 -10.71 8.35 4.58
CA GLU A 82 -10.47 6.92 4.57
C GLU A 82 -9.07 6.57 5.10
N PRO A 83 -8.88 5.35 5.63
CA PRO A 83 -7.55 4.85 5.98
C PRO A 83 -6.68 4.70 4.72
N ILE A 84 -5.36 4.62 4.92
CA ILE A 84 -4.49 4.12 3.85
C ILE A 84 -4.90 2.67 3.56
N ASP A 85 -5.09 2.33 2.27
CA ASP A 85 -5.33 0.95 1.87
C ASP A 85 -4.11 0.10 2.24
N PRO A 86 -4.25 -0.92 3.11
CA PRO A 86 -3.12 -1.74 3.49
C PRO A 86 -2.55 -2.40 2.25
N CYS A 87 -1.24 -2.22 2.03
CA CYS A 87 -0.55 -2.88 0.95
C CYS A 87 -0.71 -4.40 1.10
N THR A 88 -1.45 -5.05 0.19
CA THR A 88 -1.51 -6.51 0.14
C THR A 88 -0.44 -7.03 -0.81
N ILE A 89 0.12 -8.20 -0.51
CA ILE A 89 1.09 -8.87 -1.35
C ILE A 89 0.71 -10.33 -1.48
N SER A 90 0.84 -10.87 -2.69
CA SER A 90 0.60 -12.28 -2.99
C SER A 90 1.56 -12.75 -4.07
N VAL A 91 2.17 -13.91 -3.84
CA VAL A 91 3.07 -14.59 -4.76
C VAL A 91 2.67 -16.06 -4.90
N PRO A 92 3.09 -16.79 -5.96
CA PRO A 92 2.96 -18.24 -6.03
C PRO A 92 3.64 -18.92 -4.84
N THR A 93 3.19 -20.12 -4.46
CA THR A 93 3.71 -20.80 -3.27
C THR A 93 5.11 -21.39 -3.46
N SER A 94 5.40 -21.96 -4.64
CA SER A 94 6.67 -22.66 -4.87
C SER A 94 6.93 -23.01 -6.33
N THR A 95 8.18 -23.33 -6.63
CA THR A 95 8.62 -23.98 -7.87
C THR A 95 9.78 -24.93 -7.57
N THR A 96 9.84 -26.04 -8.30
CA THR A 96 10.99 -26.95 -8.31
C THR A 96 11.72 -26.81 -9.65
N VAL A 97 13.05 -26.69 -9.59
CA VAL A 97 13.95 -26.53 -10.74
C VAL A 97 15.01 -27.64 -10.77
N SER A 98 15.62 -27.88 -11.93
CA SER A 98 16.71 -28.83 -12.06
C SER A 98 17.96 -28.44 -11.26
N SER A 99 18.93 -29.34 -11.16
CA SER A 99 20.21 -29.08 -10.51
C SER A 99 21.05 -28.01 -11.20
N ASP A 100 20.80 -27.70 -12.47
CA ASP A 100 21.58 -26.72 -13.23
C ASP A 100 21.37 -25.30 -12.72
N ALA A 101 22.34 -24.43 -12.98
CA ALA A 101 22.19 -23.00 -12.77
C ALA A 101 21.14 -22.43 -13.72
N GLY A 102 20.37 -21.45 -13.25
CA GLY A 102 19.32 -20.86 -14.07
C GLY A 102 18.62 -19.70 -13.39
N SER A 103 17.43 -19.38 -13.88
CA SER A 103 16.58 -18.36 -13.29
C SER A 103 15.10 -18.72 -13.43
N THR A 104 14.29 -18.21 -12.52
CA THR A 104 12.82 -18.29 -12.57
C THR A 104 12.21 -16.94 -12.24
N ASN A 105 11.05 -16.66 -12.82
CA ASN A 105 10.32 -15.43 -12.55
C ASN A 105 9.19 -15.68 -11.55
N ILE A 106 9.12 -14.86 -10.53
CA ILE A 106 8.10 -14.89 -9.49
C ILE A 106 7.19 -13.68 -9.71
N SER A 107 5.93 -13.95 -10.08
CA SER A 107 4.93 -12.88 -10.25
C SER A 107 4.53 -12.34 -8.88
N VAL A 108 4.53 -11.03 -8.73
CA VAL A 108 4.09 -10.32 -7.53
C VAL A 108 2.77 -9.64 -7.82
N THR A 109 1.74 -9.94 -7.05
CA THR A 109 0.46 -9.22 -7.07
C THR A 109 0.36 -8.37 -5.82
N SER A 110 0.17 -7.07 -6.00
CA SER A 110 0.01 -6.09 -4.91
C SER A 110 -1.04 -5.05 -5.32
N ASN A 111 -2.01 -4.78 -4.46
CA ASN A 111 -3.11 -3.84 -4.72
C ASN A 111 -2.93 -2.49 -4.00
N GLY A 112 -1.85 -2.29 -3.26
CA GLY A 112 -1.60 -1.08 -2.51
C GLY A 112 -0.73 -0.06 -3.23
N THR A 113 -0.71 1.15 -2.70
CA THR A 113 0.22 2.22 -3.11
C THR A 113 1.60 2.08 -2.45
N GLY A 114 1.80 1.02 -1.63
CA GLY A 114 3.03 0.75 -0.90
C GLY A 114 4.12 0.13 -1.78
N THR A 115 5.36 0.25 -1.33
CA THR A 115 6.51 -0.45 -1.91
C THR A 115 6.62 -1.83 -1.26
N TRP A 116 6.71 -2.87 -2.09
CA TRP A 116 7.07 -4.21 -1.61
C TRP A 116 8.58 -4.43 -1.72
N SER A 117 9.09 -5.33 -0.88
CA SER A 117 10.47 -5.80 -0.92
C SER A 117 10.52 -7.32 -0.93
N ALA A 118 11.57 -7.89 -1.52
CA ALA A 118 11.85 -9.31 -1.55
C ALA A 118 13.25 -9.59 -0.99
N SER A 119 13.37 -10.65 -0.20
CA SER A 119 14.63 -11.11 0.36
C SER A 119 14.69 -12.64 0.34
N GLU A 120 15.89 -13.20 0.14
CA GLU A 120 16.15 -14.62 0.13
C GLU A 120 16.84 -15.08 1.43
N SER A 121 16.57 -16.34 1.82
CA SER A 121 17.16 -16.97 3.01
C SER A 121 18.47 -17.74 2.73
N CYS A 122 18.96 -17.72 1.49
CA CYS A 122 20.05 -18.59 1.04
C CYS A 122 21.07 -17.83 0.17
N SER A 123 22.34 -18.24 0.23
CA SER A 123 23.44 -17.58 -0.49
C SER A 123 23.58 -18.00 -1.97
N TRP A 124 22.86 -19.02 -2.43
CA TRP A 124 22.90 -19.53 -3.80
C TRP A 124 21.82 -18.97 -4.72
N VAL A 125 20.97 -18.07 -4.22
CA VAL A 125 19.95 -17.32 -4.98
C VAL A 125 20.25 -15.84 -4.90
N THR A 126 19.95 -15.12 -5.98
CA THR A 126 19.93 -13.65 -6.02
C THR A 126 18.65 -13.16 -6.66
N LEU A 127 18.12 -12.04 -6.18
CA LEU A 127 16.86 -11.48 -6.62
C LEU A 127 17.04 -10.16 -7.38
N SER A 128 16.34 -10.00 -8.50
CA SER A 128 16.32 -8.75 -9.24
C SER A 128 14.98 -8.52 -9.96
N PRO A 129 14.30 -7.37 -9.76
CA PRO A 129 14.55 -6.39 -8.70
C PRO A 129 14.20 -6.96 -7.32
N SER A 130 14.79 -6.41 -6.25
CA SER A 130 14.46 -6.78 -4.87
C SER A 130 13.37 -5.91 -4.24
N SER A 131 12.75 -5.01 -5.00
CA SER A 131 11.63 -4.17 -4.55
C SER A 131 10.85 -3.61 -5.74
N GLY A 132 9.61 -3.17 -5.48
CA GLY A 132 8.76 -2.55 -6.49
C GLY A 132 7.49 -1.95 -5.91
N THR A 133 6.61 -1.43 -6.75
CA THR A 133 5.30 -0.89 -6.40
C THR A 133 4.22 -1.52 -7.28
N GLY A 134 3.05 -1.81 -6.70
CA GLY A 134 1.96 -2.47 -7.44
C GLY A 134 2.35 -3.88 -7.92
N ASN A 135 1.70 -4.35 -8.97
CA ASN A 135 2.02 -5.65 -9.59
C ASN A 135 3.39 -5.62 -10.24
N GLY A 136 4.11 -6.73 -10.17
CA GLY A 136 5.46 -6.84 -10.71
C GLY A 136 5.95 -8.26 -10.90
N SER A 137 7.24 -8.40 -11.13
CA SER A 137 7.92 -9.69 -11.21
C SER A 137 9.32 -9.58 -10.65
N VAL A 138 9.75 -10.61 -9.93
CA VAL A 138 11.11 -10.75 -9.41
C VAL A 138 11.76 -11.94 -10.10
N THR A 139 12.93 -11.75 -10.70
CA THR A 139 13.74 -12.84 -11.24
C THR A 139 14.64 -13.36 -10.13
N ALA A 140 14.45 -14.62 -9.77
CA ALA A 140 15.34 -15.37 -8.89
C ALA A 140 16.36 -16.14 -9.74
N THR A 141 17.62 -15.71 -9.70
CA THR A 141 18.75 -16.39 -10.35
C THR A 141 19.43 -17.30 -9.35
N TYR A 142 19.65 -18.56 -9.71
CA TYR A 142 20.21 -19.56 -8.79
C TYR A 142 21.42 -20.25 -9.39
N GLN A 143 22.38 -20.60 -8.50
CA GLN A 143 23.59 -21.36 -8.84
C GLN A 143 23.27 -22.83 -8.99
N GLN A 144 24.13 -23.58 -9.71
CA GLN A 144 24.04 -25.04 -9.84
C GLN A 144 24.10 -25.70 -8.46
N ASN A 145 23.25 -26.70 -8.24
CA ASN A 145 23.34 -27.61 -7.11
C ASN A 145 24.29 -28.75 -7.49
N THR A 146 25.50 -28.70 -6.94
CA THR A 146 26.53 -29.74 -7.17
C THR A 146 26.51 -30.89 -6.15
N THR A 147 25.47 -30.91 -5.29
CA THR A 147 25.33 -31.93 -4.24
C THR A 147 24.33 -33.01 -4.63
N SER A 148 24.43 -34.18 -4.00
CA SER A 148 23.46 -35.28 -4.16
C SER A 148 22.20 -35.10 -3.33
N SER A 149 21.98 -33.92 -2.75
CA SER A 149 20.80 -33.60 -1.95
C SER A 149 20.04 -32.44 -2.54
N GLN A 150 18.71 -32.54 -2.53
CA GLN A 150 17.83 -31.42 -2.84
C GLN A 150 18.06 -30.27 -1.86
N ARG A 151 17.96 -29.03 -2.32
CA ARG A 151 18.03 -27.85 -1.48
C ARG A 151 16.86 -26.92 -1.73
N SER A 152 16.49 -26.12 -0.74
CA SER A 152 15.42 -25.13 -0.85
C SER A 152 15.84 -23.78 -0.34
N CYS A 153 15.24 -22.75 -0.90
CA CYS A 153 15.42 -21.35 -0.52
C CYS A 153 14.04 -20.72 -0.33
N THR A 154 13.81 -20.11 0.82
CA THR A 154 12.62 -19.31 1.06
C THR A 154 12.89 -17.88 0.64
N ILE A 155 12.03 -17.35 -0.22
CA ILE A 155 12.04 -15.96 -0.64
C ILE A 155 10.84 -15.31 0.04
N THR A 156 11.09 -14.28 0.84
CA THR A 156 10.09 -13.57 1.64
C THR A 156 9.78 -12.23 0.96
N PHE A 157 8.51 -11.98 0.75
CA PHE A 157 7.99 -10.74 0.19
C PHE A 157 7.25 -9.98 1.28
N ASN A 158 7.57 -8.69 1.48
CA ASN A 158 6.94 -7.84 2.48
C ASN A 158 6.34 -6.61 1.82
N CYS A 159 5.14 -6.20 2.27
CA CYS A 159 4.52 -4.94 1.90
C CYS A 159 3.76 -4.37 3.09
N GLY A 160 4.27 -3.28 3.68
CA GLY A 160 3.75 -2.78 4.94
C GLY A 160 3.83 -3.82 6.06
N SER A 161 2.70 -4.20 6.63
CA SER A 161 2.58 -5.27 7.65
C SER A 161 2.30 -6.65 7.06
N ASN A 162 2.09 -6.76 5.73
CA ASN A 162 1.75 -8.01 5.08
C ASN A 162 3.00 -8.70 4.55
N THR A 163 3.02 -10.03 4.67
CA THR A 163 4.13 -10.88 4.24
C THR A 163 3.58 -12.07 3.49
N ASP A 164 4.24 -12.46 2.40
CA ASP A 164 4.01 -13.70 1.68
C ASP A 164 5.34 -14.37 1.33
N THR A 165 5.34 -15.66 1.08
CA THR A 165 6.58 -16.44 0.88
C THR A 165 6.49 -17.35 -0.33
N TYR A 166 7.62 -17.46 -1.02
CA TYR A 166 7.83 -18.35 -2.14
C TYR A 166 8.98 -19.32 -1.83
N THR A 167 8.77 -20.62 -2.09
CA THR A 167 9.81 -21.64 -1.90
C THR A 167 10.38 -22.06 -3.25
N LEU A 168 11.66 -21.78 -3.47
CA LEU A 168 12.43 -22.32 -4.59
C LEU A 168 13.12 -23.59 -4.15
N THR A 169 12.74 -24.71 -4.75
CA THR A 169 13.36 -26.01 -4.52
C THR A 169 14.23 -26.38 -5.71
N GLN A 170 15.46 -26.82 -5.47
CA GLN A 170 16.38 -27.26 -6.53
C GLN A 170 16.76 -28.71 -6.33
N GLU A 171 16.57 -29.49 -7.39
CA GLU A 171 16.88 -30.93 -7.40
C GLU A 171 18.39 -31.17 -7.16
N PRO A 172 18.75 -32.36 -6.65
CA PRO A 172 20.14 -32.79 -6.57
C PRO A 172 20.74 -33.00 -7.96
N ILE A 173 22.07 -33.01 -8.05
CA ILE A 173 22.75 -33.50 -9.25
C ILE A 173 22.37 -34.98 -9.44
N ASP A 174 21.97 -35.33 -10.66
CA ASP A 174 21.70 -36.74 -11.00
C ASP A 174 23.05 -37.52 -11.01
N PRO A 175 23.22 -38.53 -10.17
CA PRO A 175 24.44 -39.32 -10.19
C PRO A 175 24.54 -40.08 -11.54
N CYS A 176 25.62 -39.84 -12.27
CA CYS A 176 25.90 -40.53 -13.53
C CYS A 176 25.90 -42.03 -13.31
N THR A 177 24.83 -42.71 -13.77
CA THR A 177 24.74 -44.17 -13.74
C THR A 177 25.14 -44.74 -15.11
N ILE A 178 26.20 -45.57 -15.11
CA ILE A 178 26.60 -46.36 -16.30
C ILE A 178 26.03 -47.78 -16.15
N SER A 179 25.15 -48.19 -17.05
CA SER A 179 24.74 -49.58 -17.17
C SER A 179 25.51 -50.21 -18.33
N VAL A 180 26.27 -51.28 -18.06
CA VAL A 180 26.92 -52.10 -19.08
C VAL A 180 25.96 -53.25 -19.42
N PRO A 181 25.64 -53.48 -20.70
CA PRO A 181 24.81 -54.63 -21.07
C PRO A 181 25.52 -55.94 -20.64
N THR A 182 24.84 -56.76 -19.87
CA THR A 182 25.30 -58.13 -19.60
C THR A 182 25.09 -58.96 -20.86
N SER A 183 26.15 -59.46 -21.47
CA SER A 183 26.16 -60.41 -22.58
C SER A 183 25.69 -61.82 -22.15
#